data_fc99254c1c788a186b125dc695cb1313
#
_entry.id   fc99254c1c788a186b125dc695cb1313
#
_cell.length_a   1.000
_cell.length_b   1.000
_cell.length_c   1.000
_cell.angle_alpha   90.00
_cell.angle_beta   90.00
_cell.angle_gamma   90.00
#
_symmetry.space_group_name_H-M   'P 1'
#
loop_
_entity.id
_entity.type
_entity.pdbx_description
1 polymer ?
#
loop_
_entity_poly.entity_id
_entity_poly.type
_entity_poly.pdbx_seq_one_letter_code
_entity_poly.pdbx_strand_id
1 'polypeptide(L)'
;FLAGMAAGFVTGILHTFFGIPGILASILTQIGLYSVNLGIMGKSNQAVNVMQYKLVASLRYVTGEGSELFFVKLIVAALILIAIIYWFFGTELGASIRATGCNPQMASAQGINTGFTKVLALMISNGLVGLSGGIYAQYQGAADVNMGRGAIVIGLAAVIISEVIFAKFCAGRKAAFAFTLGAIFIGAIIYYIVIALVLWLKMPSDYMKLFSAVVVACF
;
A
#
# COMPACT_ATOMS: atom_id res chain seq x y z
N PHE A 1 11.03 4.75 1.35
CA PHE A 1 10.66 4.67 -0.06
C PHE A 1 11.71 3.91 -0.85
N LEU A 2 13.00 4.37 -0.87
CA LEU A 2 14.07 3.75 -1.65
C LEU A 2 14.30 2.27 -1.32
N ALA A 3 14.29 1.89 -0.05
CA ALA A 3 14.41 0.49 0.36
C ALA A 3 13.26 -0.37 -0.18
N GLY A 4 12.03 0.16 -0.17
CA GLY A 4 10.88 -0.50 -0.79
C GLY A 4 11.05 -0.63 -2.31
N MET A 5 11.56 0.40 -2.99
CA MET A 5 11.87 0.32 -4.43
C MET A 5 12.90 -0.75 -4.74
N ALA A 6 13.96 -0.87 -3.92
CA ALA A 6 14.98 -1.92 -4.08
C ALA A 6 14.36 -3.32 -3.93
N ALA A 7 13.47 -3.50 -2.95
CA ALA A 7 12.70 -4.74 -2.78
C ALA A 7 11.82 -5.04 -4.00
N GLY A 8 11.14 -4.04 -4.52
CA GLY A 8 10.33 -4.14 -5.73
C GLY A 8 11.15 -4.46 -6.98
N PHE A 9 12.37 -3.94 -7.07
CA PHE A 9 13.31 -4.27 -8.14
C PHE A 9 13.70 -5.76 -8.12
N VAL A 10 14.03 -6.29 -6.95
CA VAL A 10 14.33 -7.72 -6.78
C VAL A 10 13.13 -8.57 -7.20
N THR A 11 11.92 -8.24 -6.71
CA THR A 11 10.68 -8.93 -7.11
C THR A 11 10.46 -8.87 -8.61
N GLY A 12 10.70 -7.69 -9.21
CA GLY A 12 10.53 -7.47 -10.64
C GLY A 12 11.50 -8.30 -11.49
N ILE A 13 12.75 -8.42 -11.08
CA ILE A 13 13.74 -9.27 -11.74
C ILE A 13 13.33 -10.75 -11.65
N LEU A 14 12.94 -11.21 -10.47
CA LEU A 14 12.49 -12.59 -10.29
C LEU A 14 11.29 -12.91 -11.18
N HIS A 15 10.37 -11.98 -11.35
CA HIS A 15 9.19 -12.17 -12.18
C HIS A 15 9.50 -12.08 -13.68
N THR A 16 10.27 -11.06 -14.11
CA THR A 16 10.48 -10.79 -15.54
C THR A 16 11.64 -11.54 -16.15
N PHE A 17 12.75 -11.67 -15.43
CA PHE A 17 13.96 -12.29 -15.96
C PHE A 17 13.98 -13.80 -15.71
N PHE A 18 13.58 -14.24 -14.51
CA PHE A 18 13.52 -15.67 -14.19
C PHE A 18 12.19 -16.33 -14.55
N GLY A 19 11.19 -15.56 -15.01
CA GLY A 19 9.88 -16.10 -15.40
C GLY A 19 9.06 -16.67 -14.25
N ILE A 20 9.40 -16.36 -12.99
CA ILE A 20 8.69 -16.85 -11.82
C ILE A 20 7.32 -16.18 -11.74
N PRO A 21 6.22 -16.92 -11.47
CA PRO A 21 4.90 -16.33 -11.25
C PRO A 21 4.96 -15.20 -10.21
N GLY A 22 4.27 -14.07 -10.50
CA GLY A 22 4.38 -12.84 -9.69
C GLY A 22 4.07 -13.04 -8.20
N ILE A 23 3.09 -13.89 -7.87
CA ILE A 23 2.74 -14.24 -6.49
C ILE A 23 3.91 -14.95 -5.80
N LEU A 24 4.52 -15.93 -6.46
CA LEU A 24 5.66 -16.67 -5.91
C LEU A 24 6.88 -15.76 -5.76
N ALA A 25 7.18 -14.91 -6.75
CA ALA A 25 8.27 -13.95 -6.69
C ALA A 25 8.11 -12.98 -5.50
N SER A 26 6.88 -12.52 -5.23
CA SER A 26 6.58 -11.66 -4.09
C SER A 26 6.77 -12.36 -2.75
N ILE A 27 6.35 -13.62 -2.64
CA ILE A 27 6.54 -14.44 -1.43
C ILE A 27 8.03 -14.67 -1.16
N LEU A 28 8.81 -15.00 -2.19
CA LEU A 28 10.25 -15.19 -2.06
C LEU A 28 10.96 -13.92 -1.58
N THR A 29 10.61 -12.77 -2.16
CA THR A 29 11.14 -11.47 -1.73
C THR A 29 10.74 -11.17 -0.28
N GLN A 30 9.49 -11.45 0.11
CA GLN A 30 9.00 -11.23 1.47
C GLN A 30 9.77 -12.06 2.50
N ILE A 31 10.02 -13.34 2.21
CA ILE A 31 10.79 -14.24 3.10
C ILE A 31 12.25 -13.77 3.19
N GLY A 32 12.85 -13.39 2.07
CA GLY A 32 14.21 -12.85 2.05
C GLY A 32 14.33 -11.56 2.87
N LEU A 33 13.41 -10.61 2.67
CA LEU A 33 13.39 -9.34 3.39
C LEU A 33 13.12 -9.52 4.89
N TYR A 34 12.34 -10.52 5.29
CA TYR A 34 12.13 -10.83 6.70
C TYR A 34 13.46 -11.10 7.40
N SER A 35 14.32 -11.93 6.81
CA SER A 35 15.64 -12.27 7.36
C SER A 35 16.58 -11.07 7.37
N VAL A 36 16.58 -10.26 6.30
CA VAL A 36 17.39 -9.04 6.21
C VAL A 36 16.96 -8.02 7.27
N ASN A 37 15.66 -7.80 7.41
CA ASN A 37 15.12 -6.87 8.41
C ASN A 37 15.45 -7.32 9.82
N LEU A 38 15.34 -8.61 10.11
CA LEU A 38 15.69 -9.17 11.43
C LEU A 38 17.20 -8.99 11.71
N GLY A 39 18.06 -9.19 10.69
CA GLY A 39 19.49 -8.97 10.80
C GLY A 39 19.85 -7.49 11.07
N ILE A 40 19.16 -6.56 10.43
CA ILE A 40 19.40 -5.11 10.61
C ILE A 40 18.86 -4.64 11.97
N MET A 41 17.67 -5.10 12.36
CA MET A 41 17.01 -4.68 13.60
C MET A 41 17.58 -5.37 14.85
N GLY A 42 18.19 -6.55 14.70
CA GLY A 42 18.72 -7.37 15.79
C GLY A 42 17.65 -7.95 16.73
N LYS A 43 16.41 -7.44 16.67
CA LYS A 43 15.24 -7.88 17.44
C LYS A 43 14.00 -7.81 16.57
N SER A 44 12.98 -8.63 16.87
CA SER A 44 11.72 -8.63 16.11
C SER A 44 10.93 -7.32 16.28
N ASN A 45 11.06 -6.66 17.41
CA ASN A 45 10.43 -5.38 17.72
C ASN A 45 11.48 -4.40 18.25
N GLN A 46 11.58 -3.24 17.60
CA GLN A 46 12.52 -2.17 17.95
C GLN A 46 11.71 -0.92 18.27
N ALA A 47 11.90 -0.37 19.47
CA ALA A 47 11.34 0.93 19.81
C ALA A 47 12.05 2.03 18.99
N VAL A 48 11.27 2.88 18.34
CA VAL A 48 11.76 4.04 17.60
C VAL A 48 11.62 5.26 18.49
N ASN A 49 12.72 5.96 18.76
CA ASN A 49 12.68 7.16 19.58
C ASN A 49 12.12 8.34 18.78
N VAL A 50 10.80 8.40 18.73
CA VAL A 50 10.02 9.34 17.92
C VAL A 50 10.12 10.77 18.46
N MET A 51 10.46 10.93 19.75
CA MET A 51 10.60 12.27 20.38
C MET A 51 11.87 13.01 19.92
N GLN A 52 12.87 12.28 19.46
CA GLN A 52 14.17 12.87 19.07
C GLN A 52 14.14 13.51 17.69
N TYR A 53 13.19 13.09 16.82
CA TYR A 53 13.11 13.56 15.44
C TYR A 53 11.71 14.14 15.16
N LYS A 54 11.64 15.39 14.70
CA LYS A 54 10.40 16.05 14.25
C LYS A 54 9.98 15.52 12.86
N LEU A 55 9.50 14.29 12.82
CA LEU A 55 9.02 13.64 11.61
C LEU A 55 7.50 13.86 11.44
N VAL A 56 6.97 13.66 10.23
CA VAL A 56 5.58 13.97 9.88
C VAL A 56 4.55 13.32 10.80
N ALA A 57 4.80 12.07 11.22
CA ALA A 57 3.89 11.33 12.10
C ALA A 57 4.26 11.39 13.59
N SER A 58 5.49 11.84 13.92
CA SER A 58 5.95 12.00 15.31
C SER A 58 5.34 13.22 16.01
N LEU A 59 4.74 14.12 15.27
CA LEU A 59 4.10 15.33 15.78
C LEU A 59 2.99 15.05 16.82
N ARG A 60 2.44 13.84 16.82
CA ARG A 60 1.51 13.41 17.87
C ARG A 60 2.13 13.41 19.27
N TYR A 61 3.41 13.08 19.37
CA TYR A 61 4.12 12.95 20.66
C TYR A 61 4.87 14.21 21.05
N VAL A 62 5.23 15.05 20.08
CA VAL A 62 6.12 16.21 20.29
C VAL A 62 5.35 17.51 20.57
N THR A 63 4.15 17.68 20.00
CA THR A 63 3.51 19.01 20.02
C THR A 63 2.45 19.17 21.11
N GLY A 64 1.95 18.07 21.72
CA GLY A 64 0.85 18.19 22.71
C GLY A 64 -0.42 18.86 22.17
N GLU A 65 -0.37 19.34 20.94
CA GLU A 65 -1.48 19.96 20.22
C GLU A 65 -2.48 18.89 19.82
N GLY A 66 -3.74 19.18 20.03
CA GLY A 66 -4.84 18.25 19.94
C GLY A 66 -4.83 17.37 18.70
N SER A 67 -5.35 16.18 18.87
CA SER A 67 -5.43 15.11 17.87
C SER A 67 -5.97 15.54 16.49
N GLU A 68 -6.69 16.65 16.42
CA GLU A 68 -7.31 17.19 15.21
C GLU A 68 -6.28 17.66 14.16
N LEU A 69 -5.26 18.42 14.58
CA LEU A 69 -4.19 18.89 13.68
C LEU A 69 -3.36 17.75 13.11
N PHE A 70 -3.20 16.67 13.86
CA PHE A 70 -2.50 15.48 13.39
C PHE A 70 -3.26 14.79 12.25
N PHE A 71 -4.57 14.59 12.40
CA PHE A 71 -5.41 13.99 11.35
C PHE A 71 -5.43 14.85 10.07
N VAL A 72 -5.52 16.17 10.22
CA VAL A 72 -5.46 17.09 9.06
C VAL A 72 -4.13 16.95 8.32
N LYS A 73 -2.99 16.89 9.00
CA LYS A 73 -1.66 16.70 8.38
C LYS A 73 -1.56 15.37 7.65
N LEU A 74 -2.12 14.28 8.21
CA LEU A 74 -2.16 12.97 7.57
C LEU A 74 -3.03 12.98 6.30
N ILE A 75 -4.20 13.61 6.36
CA ILE A 75 -5.10 13.74 5.20
C ILE A 75 -4.42 14.56 4.10
N VAL A 76 -3.79 15.68 4.44
CA VAL A 76 -3.04 16.49 3.48
C VAL A 76 -1.90 15.71 2.85
N ALA A 77 -1.13 14.96 3.64
CA ALA A 77 -0.06 14.11 3.12
C ALA A 77 -0.59 13.03 2.17
N ALA A 78 -1.72 12.39 2.50
CA ALA A 78 -2.38 11.42 1.64
C ALA A 78 -2.87 12.04 0.33
N LEU A 79 -3.47 13.23 0.38
CA LEU A 79 -3.92 13.96 -0.82
C LEU A 79 -2.75 14.35 -1.72
N ILE A 80 -1.64 14.83 -1.15
CA ILE A 80 -0.41 15.12 -1.90
C ILE A 80 0.11 13.86 -2.59
N LEU A 81 0.13 12.73 -1.88
CA LEU A 81 0.60 11.46 -2.43
C LEU A 81 -0.31 10.98 -3.57
N ILE A 82 -1.63 11.09 -3.42
CA ILE A 82 -2.61 10.79 -4.49
C ILE A 82 -2.37 11.70 -5.70
N ALA A 83 -2.13 13.00 -5.50
CA ALA A 83 -1.86 13.94 -6.57
C ALA A 83 -0.56 13.59 -7.32
N ILE A 84 0.50 13.20 -6.61
CA ILE A 84 1.76 12.76 -7.21
C ILE A 84 1.55 11.49 -8.03
N ILE A 85 0.84 10.50 -7.50
CA ILE A 85 0.52 9.26 -8.21
C ILE A 85 -0.30 9.56 -9.46
N TYR A 86 -1.33 10.41 -9.34
CA TYR A 86 -2.17 10.80 -10.47
C TYR A 86 -1.36 11.48 -11.57
N TRP A 87 -0.48 12.43 -11.20
CA TRP A 87 0.41 13.10 -12.14
C TRP A 87 1.36 12.10 -12.82
N PHE A 88 1.98 11.20 -12.06
CA PHE A 88 2.91 10.19 -12.58
C PHE A 88 2.21 9.27 -13.60
N PHE A 89 1.03 8.77 -13.28
CA PHE A 89 0.27 7.90 -14.20
C PHE A 89 -0.33 8.65 -15.40
N GLY A 90 -0.30 9.97 -15.41
CA GLY A 90 -0.57 10.83 -16.57
C GLY A 90 0.61 10.98 -17.53
N THR A 91 1.83 10.63 -17.11
CA THR A 91 3.02 10.65 -17.97
C THR A 91 3.06 9.47 -18.96
N GLU A 92 3.93 9.57 -19.97
CA GLU A 92 4.12 8.48 -20.96
C GLU A 92 4.52 7.16 -20.31
N LEU A 93 5.39 7.19 -19.28
CA LEU A 93 5.77 6.01 -18.52
C LEU A 93 4.56 5.41 -17.77
N GLY A 94 3.77 6.25 -17.13
CA GLY A 94 2.56 5.79 -16.44
C GLY A 94 1.52 5.22 -17.40
N ALA A 95 1.36 5.82 -18.58
CA ALA A 95 0.49 5.30 -19.64
C ALA A 95 0.98 3.93 -20.13
N SER A 96 2.30 3.76 -20.33
CA SER A 96 2.94 2.50 -20.73
C SER A 96 2.73 1.40 -19.69
N ILE A 97 2.82 1.72 -18.40
CA ILE A 97 2.54 0.79 -17.30
C ILE A 97 1.08 0.33 -17.34
N ARG A 98 0.14 1.27 -17.52
CA ARG A 98 -1.30 0.94 -17.61
C ARG A 98 -1.62 0.08 -18.84
N ALA A 99 -1.04 0.42 -20.00
CA ALA A 99 -1.20 -0.37 -21.22
C ALA A 99 -0.68 -1.80 -21.05
N THR A 100 0.51 -1.95 -20.43
CA THR A 100 1.10 -3.26 -20.11
C THR A 100 0.22 -4.06 -19.14
N GLY A 101 -0.42 -3.39 -18.17
CA GLY A 101 -1.34 -4.04 -17.24
C GLY A 101 -2.63 -4.54 -17.89
N CYS A 102 -3.15 -3.80 -18.87
CA CYS A 102 -4.37 -4.18 -19.61
C CYS A 102 -4.12 -5.33 -20.59
N ASN A 103 -3.10 -5.22 -21.42
CA ASN A 103 -2.73 -6.24 -22.41
C ASN A 103 -1.22 -6.18 -22.74
N PRO A 104 -0.43 -7.05 -22.13
CA PRO A 104 1.01 -7.07 -22.36
C PRO A 104 1.40 -7.37 -23.82
N GLN A 105 0.63 -8.21 -24.51
CA GLN A 105 0.92 -8.60 -25.90
C GLN A 105 0.71 -7.40 -26.83
N MET A 106 -0.39 -6.68 -26.67
CA MET A 106 -0.67 -5.47 -27.45
C MET A 106 0.35 -4.37 -27.18
N ALA A 107 0.71 -4.16 -25.90
CA ALA A 107 1.73 -3.18 -25.53
C ALA A 107 3.10 -3.50 -26.16
N SER A 108 3.50 -4.78 -26.17
CA SER A 108 4.71 -5.23 -26.82
C SER A 108 4.67 -5.04 -28.35
N ALA A 109 3.52 -5.29 -28.98
CA ALA A 109 3.34 -5.06 -30.43
C ALA A 109 3.48 -3.57 -30.81
N GLN A 110 3.20 -2.65 -29.88
CA GLN A 110 3.41 -1.21 -30.06
C GLN A 110 4.83 -0.73 -29.68
N GLY A 111 5.77 -1.65 -29.44
CA GLY A 111 7.16 -1.33 -29.14
C GLY A 111 7.44 -1.02 -27.67
N ILE A 112 6.46 -1.17 -26.75
CA ILE A 112 6.67 -0.95 -25.33
C ILE A 112 7.43 -2.14 -24.73
N ASN A 113 8.53 -1.86 -24.04
CA ASN A 113 9.26 -2.89 -23.29
C ASN A 113 8.47 -3.30 -22.03
N THR A 114 7.66 -4.36 -22.18
CA THR A 114 6.78 -4.84 -21.10
C THR A 114 7.53 -5.37 -19.89
N GLY A 115 8.77 -5.88 -20.08
CA GLY A 115 9.62 -6.30 -18.97
C GLY A 115 10.02 -5.12 -18.09
N PHE A 116 10.54 -4.08 -18.70
CA PHE A 116 10.93 -2.86 -17.98
C PHE A 116 9.75 -2.20 -17.27
N THR A 117 8.60 -2.08 -17.94
CA THR A 117 7.40 -1.46 -17.34
C THR A 117 6.86 -2.25 -16.15
N LYS A 118 6.91 -3.60 -16.19
CA LYS A 118 6.53 -4.45 -15.05
C LYS A 118 7.47 -4.25 -13.86
N VAL A 119 8.80 -4.25 -14.09
CA VAL A 119 9.79 -4.01 -13.03
C VAL A 119 9.57 -2.62 -12.41
N LEU A 120 9.41 -1.60 -13.24
CA LEU A 120 9.20 -0.23 -12.77
C LEU A 120 7.91 -0.10 -11.94
N ALA A 121 6.82 -0.73 -12.37
CA ALA A 121 5.55 -0.75 -11.64
C ALA A 121 5.71 -1.40 -10.25
N LEU A 122 6.42 -2.53 -10.18
CA LEU A 122 6.70 -3.23 -8.91
C LEU A 122 7.62 -2.41 -7.99
N MET A 123 8.60 -1.71 -8.55
CA MET A 123 9.47 -0.80 -7.78
C MET A 123 8.66 0.33 -7.14
N ILE A 124 7.82 0.99 -7.91
CA ILE A 124 6.99 2.11 -7.41
C ILE A 124 5.99 1.61 -6.36
N SER A 125 5.29 0.52 -6.64
CA SER A 125 4.31 -0.08 -5.72
C SER A 125 4.96 -0.43 -4.38
N ASN A 126 6.06 -1.19 -4.38
CA ASN A 126 6.78 -1.55 -3.16
C ASN A 126 7.41 -0.33 -2.47
N GLY A 127 7.83 0.69 -3.24
CA GLY A 127 8.28 1.97 -2.70
C GLY A 127 7.19 2.66 -1.88
N LEU A 128 5.96 2.71 -2.39
CA LEU A 128 4.80 3.26 -1.69
C LEU A 128 4.44 2.47 -0.44
N VAL A 129 4.50 1.14 -0.50
CA VAL A 129 4.31 0.27 0.67
C VAL A 129 5.37 0.54 1.73
N GLY A 130 6.64 0.67 1.33
CA GLY A 130 7.73 1.00 2.25
C GLY A 130 7.59 2.39 2.89
N LEU A 131 7.05 3.36 2.15
CA LEU A 131 6.74 4.69 2.67
C LEU A 131 5.60 4.62 3.71
N SER A 132 4.54 3.90 3.39
CA SER A 132 3.40 3.67 4.30
C SER A 132 3.85 2.97 5.59
N GLY A 133 4.68 1.91 5.49
CA GLY A 133 5.23 1.22 6.64
C GLY A 133 6.10 2.12 7.52
N GLY A 134 6.88 3.02 6.92
CA GLY A 134 7.68 4.00 7.65
C GLY A 134 6.83 5.02 8.42
N ILE A 135 5.74 5.50 7.82
CA ILE A 135 4.79 6.41 8.49
C ILE A 135 4.06 5.69 9.63
N TYR A 136 3.68 4.44 9.40
CA TYR A 136 2.99 3.64 10.42
C TYR A 136 3.90 3.30 11.62
N ALA A 137 5.18 2.98 11.38
CA ALA A 137 6.16 2.78 12.43
C ALA A 137 6.39 4.05 13.29
N GLN A 138 6.39 5.22 12.65
CA GLN A 138 6.44 6.52 13.36
C GLN A 138 5.18 6.77 14.20
N TYR A 139 4.01 6.40 13.67
CA TYR A 139 2.75 6.53 14.40
C TYR A 139 2.69 5.63 15.64
N GLN A 140 3.17 4.40 15.53
CA GLN A 140 3.21 3.46 16.65
C GLN A 140 4.37 3.71 17.64
N GLY A 141 5.42 4.43 17.23
CA GLY A 141 6.64 4.58 18.02
C GLY A 141 7.48 3.30 18.14
N ALA A 142 7.17 2.28 17.35
CA ALA A 142 7.87 1.00 17.30
C ALA A 142 7.85 0.42 15.89
N ALA A 143 8.92 -0.27 15.50
CA ALA A 143 9.00 -1.03 14.26
C ALA A 143 9.00 -2.52 14.59
N ASP A 144 8.03 -3.26 14.07
CA ASP A 144 7.94 -4.72 14.20
C ASP A 144 8.08 -5.36 12.81
N VAL A 145 8.89 -6.40 12.71
CA VAL A 145 9.07 -7.16 11.46
C VAL A 145 7.76 -7.77 10.97
N ASN A 146 6.83 -8.06 11.89
CA ASN A 146 5.51 -8.64 11.57
C ASN A 146 4.41 -7.59 11.32
N MET A 147 4.72 -6.31 11.37
CA MET A 147 3.79 -5.19 11.24
C MET A 147 2.95 -5.24 9.94
N GLY A 148 3.51 -5.78 8.85
CA GLY A 148 2.83 -5.96 7.56
C GLY A 148 1.96 -7.22 7.45
N ARG A 149 1.93 -8.10 8.46
CA ARG A 149 1.10 -9.31 8.42
C ARG A 149 -0.37 -8.96 8.44
N GLY A 150 -1.08 -9.39 7.41
CA GLY A 150 -2.51 -9.08 7.23
C GLY A 150 -2.78 -7.81 6.41
N ALA A 151 -1.80 -6.96 6.15
CA ALA A 151 -1.97 -5.77 5.32
C ALA A 151 -2.44 -6.10 3.89
N ILE A 152 -2.06 -7.27 3.35
CA ILE A 152 -2.52 -7.75 2.04
C ILE A 152 -4.05 -7.89 2.04
N VAL A 153 -4.62 -8.50 3.08
CA VAL A 153 -6.07 -8.71 3.20
C VAL A 153 -6.78 -7.37 3.29
N ILE A 154 -6.26 -6.45 4.09
CA ILE A 154 -6.80 -5.08 4.25
C ILE A 154 -6.77 -4.33 2.91
N GLY A 155 -5.64 -4.40 2.20
CA GLY A 155 -5.48 -3.75 0.90
C GLY A 155 -6.43 -4.30 -0.16
N LEU A 156 -6.54 -5.63 -0.28
CA LEU A 156 -7.48 -6.28 -1.20
C LEU A 156 -8.93 -5.94 -0.84
N ALA A 157 -9.29 -5.98 0.44
CA ALA A 157 -10.62 -5.59 0.90
C ALA A 157 -10.97 -4.16 0.51
N ALA A 158 -10.05 -3.21 0.73
CA ALA A 158 -10.27 -1.81 0.37
C ALA A 158 -10.50 -1.63 -1.13
N VAL A 159 -9.74 -2.35 -1.98
CA VAL A 159 -9.90 -2.32 -3.44
C VAL A 159 -11.25 -2.94 -3.85
N ILE A 160 -11.60 -4.12 -3.36
CA ILE A 160 -12.87 -4.80 -3.69
C ILE A 160 -14.06 -3.94 -3.28
N ILE A 161 -14.07 -3.42 -2.04
CA ILE A 161 -15.13 -2.53 -1.55
C ILE A 161 -15.24 -1.29 -2.44
N SER A 162 -14.11 -0.71 -2.84
CA SER A 162 -14.12 0.47 -3.71
C SER A 162 -14.67 0.14 -5.10
N GLU A 163 -14.30 -1.00 -5.68
CA GLU A 163 -14.79 -1.42 -6.99
C GLU A 163 -16.30 -1.69 -6.96
N VAL A 164 -16.78 -2.42 -5.96
CA VAL A 164 -18.22 -2.74 -5.85
C VAL A 164 -19.09 -1.49 -5.68
N ILE A 165 -18.66 -0.56 -4.80
CA ILE A 165 -19.44 0.64 -4.50
C ILE A 165 -19.35 1.66 -5.63
N PHE A 166 -18.16 1.87 -6.19
CA PHE A 166 -17.91 2.98 -7.12
C PHE A 166 -17.81 2.57 -8.59
N ALA A 167 -17.91 1.28 -8.93
CA ALA A 167 -17.84 0.81 -10.32
C ALA A 167 -18.82 1.57 -11.24
N LYS A 168 -20.04 1.79 -10.79
CA LYS A 168 -21.09 2.52 -11.54
C LYS A 168 -20.76 4.01 -11.72
N PHE A 169 -20.03 4.61 -10.78
CA PHE A 169 -19.66 6.03 -10.84
C PHE A 169 -18.40 6.28 -11.66
N CYS A 170 -17.52 5.27 -11.78
CA CYS A 170 -16.27 5.36 -12.52
C CYS A 170 -16.45 5.07 -14.01
N ALA A 171 -17.49 4.36 -14.41
CA ALA A 171 -17.73 3.99 -15.81
C ALA A 171 -18.01 5.23 -16.67
N GLY A 172 -17.18 5.44 -17.71
CA GLY A 172 -17.40 6.47 -18.75
C GLY A 172 -16.92 7.87 -18.46
N ARG A 173 -16.26 8.15 -17.34
CA ARG A 173 -15.73 9.50 -17.06
C ARG A 173 -14.28 9.67 -17.53
N LYS A 174 -13.98 10.86 -18.10
CA LYS A 174 -12.60 11.23 -18.53
C LYS A 174 -11.57 11.19 -17.40
N ALA A 175 -12.00 11.33 -16.14
CA ALA A 175 -11.19 11.27 -14.93
C ALA A 175 -11.35 9.95 -14.16
N ALA A 176 -11.72 8.84 -14.83
CA ALA A 176 -11.97 7.55 -14.18
C ALA A 176 -10.84 7.10 -13.25
N PHE A 177 -9.58 7.34 -13.65
CA PHE A 177 -8.42 6.95 -12.83
C PHE A 177 -8.32 7.76 -11.51
N ALA A 178 -8.59 9.07 -11.53
CA ALA A 178 -8.61 9.89 -10.31
C ALA A 178 -9.74 9.45 -9.37
N PHE A 179 -10.92 9.15 -9.93
CA PHE A 179 -12.05 8.62 -9.15
C PHE A 179 -11.73 7.26 -8.55
N THR A 180 -11.05 6.37 -9.26
CA THR A 180 -10.61 5.07 -8.74
C THR A 180 -9.65 5.23 -7.57
N LEU A 181 -8.66 6.13 -7.67
CA LEU A 181 -7.74 6.41 -6.55
C LEU A 181 -8.48 6.95 -5.31
N GLY A 182 -9.42 7.89 -5.51
CA GLY A 182 -10.26 8.40 -4.42
C GLY A 182 -11.18 7.33 -3.85
N ALA A 183 -11.75 6.47 -4.69
CA ALA A 183 -12.61 5.37 -4.27
C ALA A 183 -11.87 4.35 -3.39
N ILE A 184 -10.62 4.00 -3.73
CA ILE A 184 -9.80 3.11 -2.91
C ILE A 184 -9.55 3.70 -1.52
N PHE A 185 -9.31 5.01 -1.44
CA PHE A 185 -9.15 5.68 -0.14
C PHE A 185 -10.43 5.60 0.70
N ILE A 186 -11.60 5.83 0.08
CA ILE A 186 -12.90 5.70 0.75
C ILE A 186 -13.18 4.23 1.13
N GLY A 187 -12.86 3.27 0.26
CA GLY A 187 -12.97 1.84 0.54
C GLY A 187 -12.16 1.41 1.76
N ALA A 188 -10.94 1.95 1.91
CA ALA A 188 -10.13 1.71 3.09
C ALA A 188 -10.77 2.27 4.36
N ILE A 189 -11.35 3.48 4.31
CA ILE A 189 -12.08 4.07 5.44
C ILE A 189 -13.27 3.20 5.83
N ILE A 190 -14.07 2.77 4.86
CA ILE A 190 -15.23 1.89 5.10
C ILE A 190 -14.79 0.59 5.77
N TYR A 191 -13.73 -0.03 5.28
CA TYR A 191 -13.17 -1.24 5.89
C TYR A 191 -12.82 -1.02 7.37
N TYR A 192 -12.12 0.07 7.70
CA TYR A 192 -11.75 0.37 9.07
C TYR A 192 -12.96 0.72 9.95
N ILE A 193 -14.00 1.36 9.39
CA ILE A 193 -15.27 1.60 10.12
C ILE A 193 -15.93 0.27 10.46
N VAL A 194 -15.98 -0.69 9.54
CA VAL A 194 -16.56 -2.01 9.81
C VAL A 194 -15.78 -2.74 10.91
N ILE A 195 -14.44 -2.71 10.87
CA ILE A 195 -13.60 -3.28 11.93
C ILE A 195 -13.87 -2.59 13.28
N ALA A 196 -13.97 -1.26 13.30
CA ALA A 196 -14.26 -0.50 14.51
C ALA A 196 -15.65 -0.86 15.10
N LEU A 197 -16.64 -1.09 14.24
CA LEU A 197 -17.97 -1.51 14.64
C LEU A 197 -17.95 -2.92 15.25
N VAL A 198 -17.19 -3.85 14.68
CA VAL A 198 -16.99 -5.19 15.24
C VAL A 198 -16.34 -5.12 16.63
N LEU A 199 -15.34 -4.24 16.81
CA LEU A 199 -14.72 -4.01 18.12
C LEU A 199 -15.69 -3.39 19.13
N TRP A 200 -16.52 -2.46 18.69
CA TRP A 200 -17.55 -1.84 19.54
C TRP A 200 -18.56 -2.86 20.07
N LEU A 201 -18.86 -3.90 19.31
CA LEU A 201 -19.69 -5.05 19.72
C LEU A 201 -19.01 -5.93 20.80
N LYS A 202 -17.85 -5.50 21.35
CA LYS A 202 -17.07 -6.23 22.38
C LYS A 202 -16.69 -7.65 22.00
N MET A 203 -16.48 -7.92 20.71
CA MET A 203 -15.98 -9.23 20.27
C MET A 203 -14.52 -9.39 20.67
N PRO A 204 -14.10 -10.60 21.08
CA PRO A 204 -12.70 -10.89 21.42
C PRO A 204 -11.78 -10.60 20.23
N SER A 205 -10.63 -9.99 20.51
CA SER A 205 -9.62 -9.61 19.48
C SER A 205 -9.15 -10.78 18.61
N ASP A 206 -9.23 -12.01 19.13
CA ASP A 206 -8.82 -13.23 18.44
C ASP A 206 -9.67 -13.53 17.21
N TYR A 207 -10.95 -13.10 17.22
CA TYR A 207 -11.86 -13.27 16.09
C TYR A 207 -11.77 -12.17 15.04
N MET A 208 -10.95 -11.12 15.24
CA MET A 208 -10.84 -10.03 14.27
C MET A 208 -10.40 -10.49 12.87
N LYS A 209 -9.49 -11.47 12.80
CA LYS A 209 -9.03 -12.03 11.52
C LYS A 209 -10.15 -12.79 10.80
N LEU A 210 -10.99 -13.49 11.56
CA LEU A 210 -12.14 -14.20 11.01
C LEU A 210 -13.19 -13.21 10.49
N PHE A 211 -13.50 -12.17 11.27
CA PHE A 211 -14.43 -11.13 10.82
C PHE A 211 -13.94 -10.37 9.60
N SER A 212 -12.64 -10.03 9.55
CA SER A 212 -12.08 -9.39 8.37
C SER A 212 -12.23 -10.27 7.12
N ALA A 213 -12.02 -11.58 7.24
CA ALA A 213 -12.21 -12.52 6.14
C ALA A 213 -13.68 -12.62 5.72
N VAL A 214 -14.62 -12.66 6.67
CA VAL A 214 -16.06 -12.68 6.39
C VAL A 214 -16.52 -11.39 5.70
N VAL A 215 -16.06 -10.23 6.17
CA VAL A 215 -16.35 -8.94 5.54
C VAL A 215 -15.89 -8.94 4.09
N VAL A 216 -14.67 -9.39 3.82
CA VAL A 216 -14.14 -9.47 2.44
C VAL A 216 -14.95 -10.46 1.58
N ALA A 217 -15.43 -11.55 2.18
CA ALA A 217 -16.23 -12.56 1.46
C ALA A 217 -17.66 -12.10 1.15
N CYS A 218 -18.20 -11.13 1.91
CA CYS A 218 -19.54 -10.58 1.68
C CYS A 218 -19.61 -9.51 0.58
N PHE A 219 -18.47 -8.92 0.21
CA PHE A 219 -18.33 -7.95 -0.88
C PHE A 219 -17.84 -8.59 -2.17
#